data_251504a7c9275bc99e1aac05c3e20bbb
#
_entry.id   251504a7c9275bc99e1aac05c3e20bbb
#
_cell.length_a   1.000
_cell.length_b   1.000
_cell.length_c   1.000
_cell.angle_alpha   90.00
_cell.angle_beta   90.00
_cell.angle_gamma   90.00
#
_symmetry.space_group_name_H-M   'P 1'
#
loop_
_entity.id
_entity.type
_entity.pdbx_description
1 polymer ?
#
loop_
_entity_poly.entity_id
_entity_poly.type
_entity_poly.pdbx_seq_one_letter_code
_entity_poly.pdbx_strand_id
1 'polypeptide(L)'
;IMDGLVGSEMCIRDRLIASENFTSQAVMEMVGGVMTNKYAEGYPGRRYYGGCEVVDEAENMARDRLKKLFGAEYVNVQPHSGSQANMAVFMTFLKPGDLIMGLDLAHGGHLTHGSMVNFSGQLYKSIFYHVSKETGRVDFNEVRDLAQKHKPKLIICGGSAYPRFVEFEEFRKVADSIGAFLMADIAHPSGLVASGVHPSPIKYCDVVTSTTHKTLRGPRGGIIMMGKDFENPWGKKAPKSGRVKMVSELLDASVMPGVQGGPLMHVIAAKAVAFGEALKPEFRRYTEKIVENAKIMGKEFLKLNYD
;
A
#
# COMPACT_ATOMS: atom_id res chain seq x y z
N ILE A 1 -8.42 29.63 -11.47
CA ILE A 1 -8.94 28.78 -12.58
C ILE A 1 -8.90 27.31 -12.21
N MET A 2 -7.91 26.87 -11.43
CA MET A 2 -7.79 25.45 -10.98
C MET A 2 -8.78 25.08 -9.85
N ASP A 3 -9.13 26.00 -8.98
CA ASP A 3 -10.03 25.73 -7.87
C ASP A 3 -11.49 25.45 -8.30
N GLY A 4 -11.93 25.97 -9.44
CA GLY A 4 -13.27 25.74 -9.96
C GLY A 4 -13.46 24.45 -10.75
N LEU A 5 -12.37 23.88 -11.31
CA LEU A 5 -12.48 22.73 -12.21
C LEU A 5 -12.26 21.37 -11.51
N VAL A 6 -11.52 21.34 -10.41
CA VAL A 6 -11.17 20.09 -9.72
C VAL A 6 -11.94 19.93 -8.40
N GLY A 7 -12.31 21.02 -7.76
CA GLY A 7 -12.85 20.97 -6.40
C GLY A 7 -14.35 20.75 -6.28
N SER A 8 -15.17 21.29 -7.17
CA SER A 8 -16.61 21.34 -6.93
C SER A 8 -17.49 20.62 -7.94
N GLU A 9 -17.17 20.63 -9.22
CA GLU A 9 -18.10 20.11 -10.22
C GLU A 9 -17.80 18.70 -10.71
N MET A 10 -16.53 18.30 -10.85
CA MET A 10 -16.19 16.95 -11.31
C MET A 10 -16.37 15.89 -10.20
N CYS A 11 -16.06 16.23 -8.94
CA CYS A 11 -16.21 15.29 -7.83
C CYS A 11 -17.64 15.17 -7.32
N ILE A 12 -18.48 16.21 -7.53
CA ILE A 12 -19.86 16.27 -7.04
C ILE A 12 -20.86 15.70 -8.04
N ARG A 13 -20.57 15.81 -9.35
CA ARG A 13 -21.57 15.50 -10.40
C ARG A 13 -21.76 14.02 -10.66
N ASP A 14 -20.74 13.18 -10.52
CA ASP A 14 -20.87 11.90 -11.16
C ASP A 14 -20.83 10.68 -10.26
N ARG A 15 -20.06 10.61 -9.18
CA ARG A 15 -19.91 9.35 -8.44
C ARG A 15 -19.22 9.52 -7.11
N LEU A 16 -19.62 8.70 -6.15
CA LEU A 16 -18.90 8.51 -4.89
C LEU A 16 -17.67 7.59 -5.15
N ILE A 17 -16.59 8.16 -5.63
CA ILE A 17 -15.36 7.41 -5.92
C ILE A 17 -14.54 7.27 -4.62
N ALA A 18 -14.53 6.09 -4.04
CA ALA A 18 -13.86 5.80 -2.78
C ALA A 18 -12.34 6.05 -2.78
N SER A 19 -11.72 6.16 -3.96
CA SER A 19 -10.28 6.46 -4.11
C SER A 19 -9.98 7.95 -4.05
N GLU A 20 -10.97 8.82 -4.12
CA GLU A 20 -10.78 10.28 -4.09
C GLU A 20 -10.83 10.81 -2.67
N ASN A 21 -10.02 11.84 -2.40
CA ASN A 21 -10.03 12.54 -1.12
C ASN A 21 -9.48 13.95 -1.29
N PHE A 22 -9.79 14.82 -0.34
CA PHE A 22 -9.29 16.19 -0.27
C PHE A 22 -8.07 16.24 0.63
N THR A 23 -6.90 16.46 0.05
CA THR A 23 -5.66 16.67 0.81
C THR A 23 -5.60 18.09 1.36
N SER A 24 -4.72 18.33 2.36
CA SER A 24 -4.56 19.65 2.96
C SER A 24 -3.83 20.61 2.03
N GLN A 25 -4.03 21.92 2.24
CA GLN A 25 -3.29 22.96 1.53
C GLN A 25 -1.78 22.79 1.71
N ALA A 26 -1.31 22.47 2.93
CA ALA A 26 0.10 22.25 3.19
C ALA A 26 0.71 21.11 2.36
N VAL A 27 -0.04 20.02 2.14
CA VAL A 27 0.38 18.93 1.23
C VAL A 27 0.45 19.41 -0.21
N MET A 28 -0.52 20.19 -0.69
CA MET A 28 -0.53 20.73 -2.05
C MET A 28 0.62 21.71 -2.29
N GLU A 29 0.92 22.58 -1.32
CA GLU A 29 2.05 23.51 -1.35
C GLU A 29 3.39 22.76 -1.47
N MET A 30 3.55 21.67 -0.73
CA MET A 30 4.77 20.84 -0.83
C MET A 30 4.89 20.14 -2.17
N VAL A 31 3.78 19.64 -2.75
CA VAL A 31 3.79 19.04 -4.10
C VAL A 31 4.18 20.05 -5.16
N GLY A 32 3.77 21.32 -5.04
CA GLY A 32 4.16 22.42 -5.90
C GLY A 32 5.52 23.04 -5.57
N GLY A 33 6.28 22.50 -4.61
CA GLY A 33 7.47 23.11 -4.07
C GLY A 33 8.74 22.93 -4.92
N VAL A 34 9.79 23.64 -4.53
CA VAL A 34 11.08 23.70 -5.26
C VAL A 34 11.83 22.36 -5.29
N MET A 35 11.49 21.43 -4.41
CA MET A 35 12.09 20.08 -4.39
C MET A 35 11.82 19.28 -5.67
N THR A 36 10.86 19.71 -6.51
CA THR A 36 10.64 19.14 -7.84
C THR A 36 11.88 19.24 -8.75
N ASN A 37 12.74 20.21 -8.50
CA ASN A 37 13.95 20.45 -9.30
C ASN A 37 15.13 19.54 -8.91
N LYS A 38 15.06 18.87 -7.74
CA LYS A 38 16.21 18.11 -7.21
C LYS A 38 16.19 16.66 -7.70
N TYR A 39 17.25 16.24 -8.36
CA TYR A 39 17.51 14.85 -8.72
C TYR A 39 18.27 14.15 -7.59
N ALA A 40 17.70 13.09 -7.01
CA ALA A 40 18.22 12.46 -5.79
C ALA A 40 18.18 10.92 -5.84
N GLU A 41 18.66 10.32 -6.95
CA GLU A 41 18.77 8.86 -7.07
C GLU A 41 19.58 8.27 -5.92
N GLY A 42 19.14 7.13 -5.43
CA GLY A 42 19.67 6.49 -4.25
C GLY A 42 18.75 6.69 -3.03
N TYR A 43 19.32 6.53 -1.87
CA TYR A 43 18.62 6.62 -0.58
C TYR A 43 19.35 7.58 0.35
N PRO A 44 18.75 8.12 1.42
CA PRO A 44 19.41 9.01 2.36
C PRO A 44 20.78 8.50 2.80
N GLY A 45 21.79 9.37 2.71
CA GLY A 45 23.19 9.04 3.02
C GLY A 45 23.90 8.16 1.97
N ARG A 46 23.20 7.72 0.91
CA ARG A 46 23.74 6.86 -0.17
C ARG A 46 23.19 7.30 -1.53
N ARG A 47 23.27 8.61 -1.83
CA ARG A 47 22.85 9.17 -3.11
C ARG A 47 23.93 9.03 -4.16
N TYR A 48 23.53 8.97 -5.42
CA TYR A 48 24.45 9.00 -6.55
C TYR A 48 24.95 10.40 -6.88
N TYR A 49 24.27 11.44 -6.40
CA TYR A 49 24.59 12.86 -6.67
C TYR A 49 24.80 13.63 -5.37
N GLY A 50 25.62 14.70 -5.46
CA GLY A 50 25.84 15.63 -4.34
C GLY A 50 24.69 16.59 -4.10
N GLY A 51 24.75 17.32 -2.99
CA GLY A 51 23.77 18.35 -2.61
C GLY A 51 22.39 17.76 -2.26
N CYS A 52 22.38 16.58 -1.63
CA CYS A 52 21.15 15.88 -1.26
C CYS A 52 20.82 15.98 0.24
N GLU A 53 21.60 16.72 1.00
CA GLU A 53 21.50 16.78 2.47
C GLU A 53 20.09 17.20 2.92
N VAL A 54 19.53 18.24 2.32
CA VAL A 54 18.18 18.76 2.66
C VAL A 54 17.09 17.76 2.25
N VAL A 55 17.20 17.14 1.08
CA VAL A 55 16.21 16.15 0.64
C VAL A 55 16.34 14.84 1.42
N ASP A 56 17.52 14.53 1.95
CA ASP A 56 17.72 13.40 2.87
C ASP A 56 16.96 13.62 4.18
N GLU A 57 16.98 14.84 4.72
CA GLU A 57 16.17 15.19 5.90
C GLU A 57 14.69 15.03 5.63
N ALA A 58 14.19 15.51 4.48
CA ALA A 58 12.79 15.37 4.10
C ALA A 58 12.36 13.89 3.95
N GLU A 59 13.19 13.05 3.30
CA GLU A 59 12.90 11.64 3.15
C GLU A 59 12.98 10.88 4.48
N ASN A 60 13.98 11.17 5.32
CA ASN A 60 14.09 10.58 6.66
C ASN A 60 12.89 10.97 7.53
N MET A 61 12.45 12.23 7.49
CA MET A 61 11.25 12.68 8.21
C MET A 61 9.99 11.89 7.74
N ALA A 62 9.83 11.67 6.44
CA ALA A 62 8.73 10.86 5.92
C ALA A 62 8.82 9.42 6.43
N ARG A 63 10.00 8.81 6.40
CA ARG A 63 10.24 7.44 6.88
C ARG A 63 9.96 7.32 8.37
N ASP A 64 10.45 8.22 9.19
CA ASP A 64 10.29 8.17 10.66
C ASP A 64 8.83 8.35 11.07
N ARG A 65 8.12 9.29 10.43
CA ARG A 65 6.69 9.48 10.65
C ARG A 65 5.88 8.27 10.22
N LEU A 66 6.22 7.66 9.08
CA LEU A 66 5.55 6.45 8.59
C LEU A 66 5.79 5.26 9.52
N LYS A 67 7.02 5.05 9.98
CA LYS A 67 7.34 4.03 10.99
C LYS A 67 6.51 4.20 12.26
N LYS A 68 6.45 5.42 12.77
CA LYS A 68 5.67 5.74 13.97
C LYS A 68 4.17 5.52 13.76
N LEU A 69 3.66 5.87 12.58
CA LEU A 69 2.24 5.82 12.25
C LEU A 69 1.71 4.38 12.19
N PHE A 70 2.49 3.45 11.64
CA PHE A 70 2.09 2.05 11.45
C PHE A 70 2.76 1.06 12.40
N GLY A 71 3.76 1.48 13.18
CA GLY A 71 4.54 0.57 14.01
C GLY A 71 5.46 -0.34 13.19
N ALA A 72 5.94 0.14 12.03
CA ALA A 72 6.78 -0.62 11.13
C ALA A 72 8.27 -0.48 11.46
N GLU A 73 9.03 -1.57 11.33
CA GLU A 73 10.49 -1.54 11.46
C GLU A 73 11.16 -0.99 10.19
N TYR A 74 10.69 -1.43 9.02
CA TYR A 74 11.16 -0.96 7.72
C TYR A 74 10.06 -0.24 6.95
N VAL A 75 10.44 0.84 6.26
CA VAL A 75 9.58 1.58 5.35
C VAL A 75 10.35 2.09 4.14
N ASN A 76 9.70 2.10 2.97
CA ASN A 76 10.17 2.79 1.78
C ASN A 76 9.08 3.77 1.30
N VAL A 77 9.44 5.03 1.16
CA VAL A 77 8.52 6.13 0.79
C VAL A 77 8.68 6.60 -0.66
N GLN A 78 9.59 5.98 -1.41
CA GLN A 78 9.92 6.38 -2.78
C GLN A 78 8.93 5.89 -3.85
N PRO A 79 8.13 4.81 -3.71
CA PRO A 79 7.23 4.40 -4.78
C PRO A 79 6.34 5.54 -5.27
N HIS A 80 6.32 5.75 -6.61
CA HIS A 80 5.53 6.82 -7.24
C HIS A 80 4.03 6.53 -7.20
N SER A 81 3.66 5.24 -7.09
CA SER A 81 2.27 4.80 -6.99
C SER A 81 2.15 3.49 -6.21
N GLY A 82 0.93 3.14 -5.79
CA GLY A 82 0.64 1.82 -5.22
C GLY A 82 0.98 0.67 -6.18
N SER A 83 0.71 0.84 -7.47
CA SER A 83 1.05 -0.18 -8.48
C SER A 83 2.56 -0.43 -8.57
N GLN A 84 3.38 0.62 -8.50
CA GLN A 84 4.85 0.48 -8.48
C GLN A 84 5.35 -0.10 -7.16
N ALA A 85 4.71 0.23 -6.03
CA ALA A 85 4.99 -0.42 -4.75
C ALA A 85 4.74 -1.94 -4.83
N ASN A 86 3.57 -2.34 -5.37
CA ASN A 86 3.24 -3.75 -5.58
C ASN A 86 4.21 -4.43 -6.56
N MET A 87 4.57 -3.76 -7.65
CA MET A 87 5.53 -4.30 -8.62
C MET A 87 6.91 -4.54 -7.98
N ALA A 88 7.41 -3.61 -7.16
CA ALA A 88 8.68 -3.76 -6.46
C ALA A 88 8.65 -4.93 -5.45
N VAL A 89 7.53 -5.12 -4.75
CA VAL A 89 7.32 -6.28 -3.88
C VAL A 89 7.34 -7.57 -4.71
N PHE A 90 6.61 -7.65 -5.82
CA PHE A 90 6.59 -8.84 -6.66
C PHE A 90 7.98 -9.18 -7.21
N MET A 91 8.72 -8.19 -7.69
CA MET A 91 10.11 -8.39 -8.17
C MET A 91 11.07 -8.85 -7.05
N THR A 92 10.78 -8.52 -5.80
CA THR A 92 11.58 -8.97 -4.65
C THR A 92 11.29 -10.42 -4.30
N PHE A 93 10.01 -10.78 -4.18
CA PHE A 93 9.55 -12.05 -3.64
C PHE A 93 9.35 -13.17 -4.68
N LEU A 94 9.18 -12.80 -5.95
CA LEU A 94 8.76 -13.71 -7.02
C LEU A 94 9.71 -13.70 -8.20
N LYS A 95 9.55 -14.73 -9.04
CA LYS A 95 10.12 -14.80 -10.41
C LYS A 95 8.97 -14.78 -11.42
N PRO A 96 9.16 -14.26 -12.64
CA PRO A 96 8.16 -14.39 -13.70
C PRO A 96 7.67 -15.84 -13.84
N GLY A 97 6.35 -16.00 -13.94
CA GLY A 97 5.68 -17.30 -14.00
C GLY A 97 5.34 -17.93 -12.65
N ASP A 98 5.79 -17.37 -11.53
CA ASP A 98 5.37 -17.82 -10.20
C ASP A 98 3.86 -17.59 -9.99
N LEU A 99 3.25 -18.41 -9.14
CA LEU A 99 1.82 -18.34 -8.85
C LEU A 99 1.56 -17.41 -7.67
N ILE A 100 0.60 -16.50 -7.87
CA ILE A 100 0.06 -15.63 -6.83
C ILE A 100 -1.41 -15.94 -6.59
N MET A 101 -1.91 -15.61 -5.40
CA MET A 101 -3.33 -15.70 -5.06
C MET A 101 -3.82 -14.37 -4.50
N GLY A 102 -4.89 -13.81 -5.04
CA GLY A 102 -5.49 -12.54 -4.62
C GLY A 102 -7.01 -12.57 -4.64
N LEU A 103 -7.63 -11.50 -4.13
CA LEU A 103 -9.08 -11.32 -4.22
C LEU A 103 -9.47 -11.04 -5.68
N ASP A 104 -10.50 -11.72 -6.18
CA ASP A 104 -11.01 -11.49 -7.54
C ASP A 104 -11.42 -10.02 -7.73
N LEU A 105 -11.11 -9.49 -8.91
CA LEU A 105 -11.43 -8.10 -9.27
C LEU A 105 -12.94 -7.83 -9.18
N ALA A 106 -13.77 -8.79 -9.62
CA ALA A 106 -15.23 -8.70 -9.56
C ALA A 106 -15.77 -8.74 -8.11
N HIS A 107 -14.97 -9.23 -7.17
CA HIS A 107 -15.29 -9.30 -5.74
C HIS A 107 -14.62 -8.21 -4.91
N GLY A 108 -14.08 -7.18 -5.55
CA GLY A 108 -13.47 -6.02 -4.91
C GLY A 108 -11.94 -6.06 -4.80
N GLY A 109 -11.27 -6.94 -5.54
CA GLY A 109 -9.81 -6.95 -5.68
C GLY A 109 -9.28 -5.71 -6.40
N HIS A 110 -7.97 -5.67 -6.61
CA HIS A 110 -7.31 -4.60 -7.37
C HIS A 110 -6.66 -5.17 -8.64
N LEU A 111 -6.49 -4.34 -9.67
CA LEU A 111 -5.84 -4.74 -10.93
C LEU A 111 -4.46 -5.38 -10.70
N THR A 112 -3.68 -4.85 -9.75
CA THR A 112 -2.35 -5.37 -9.42
C THR A 112 -2.36 -6.67 -8.61
N HIS A 113 -3.52 -7.26 -8.35
CA HIS A 113 -3.64 -8.54 -7.64
C HIS A 113 -3.77 -9.73 -8.61
N GLY A 114 -3.32 -9.58 -9.86
CA GLY A 114 -3.27 -10.68 -10.82
C GLY A 114 -4.14 -10.49 -12.07
N SER A 115 -4.75 -9.32 -12.28
CA SER A 115 -5.56 -9.05 -13.48
C SER A 115 -4.73 -9.18 -14.75
N MET A 116 -5.25 -9.88 -15.75
CA MET A 116 -4.58 -10.15 -17.03
C MET A 116 -4.19 -8.91 -17.82
N VAL A 117 -4.88 -7.79 -17.61
CA VAL A 117 -4.55 -6.51 -18.26
C VAL A 117 -3.47 -5.71 -17.55
N ASN A 118 -2.99 -6.22 -16.40
CA ASN A 118 -1.98 -5.57 -15.56
C ASN A 118 -0.67 -6.38 -15.57
N PHE A 119 0.46 -5.73 -15.23
CA PHE A 119 1.76 -6.41 -15.13
C PHE A 119 1.67 -7.68 -14.26
N SER A 120 0.87 -7.67 -13.22
CA SER A 120 0.73 -8.79 -12.28
C SER A 120 0.17 -10.05 -12.95
N GLY A 121 -0.81 -9.94 -13.83
CA GLY A 121 -1.34 -11.07 -14.58
C GLY A 121 -0.55 -11.38 -15.86
N GLN A 122 0.24 -10.43 -16.37
CA GLN A 122 1.10 -10.65 -17.54
C GLN A 122 2.40 -11.38 -17.20
N LEU A 123 2.98 -11.11 -16.03
CA LEU A 123 4.26 -11.68 -15.61
C LEU A 123 4.11 -12.88 -14.68
N TYR A 124 2.99 -13.02 -13.98
CA TYR A 124 2.75 -14.05 -12.97
C TYR A 124 1.48 -14.82 -13.28
N LYS A 125 1.43 -16.08 -12.84
CA LYS A 125 0.18 -16.87 -12.87
C LYS A 125 -0.68 -16.44 -11.69
N SER A 126 -1.99 -16.35 -11.88
CA SER A 126 -2.90 -15.85 -10.86
C SER A 126 -4.04 -16.81 -10.64
N ILE A 127 -4.41 -17.01 -9.37
CA ILE A 127 -5.66 -17.61 -8.94
C ILE A 127 -6.36 -16.65 -7.99
N PHE A 128 -7.68 -16.76 -7.87
CA PHE A 128 -8.47 -15.81 -7.14
C PHE A 128 -9.35 -16.50 -6.11
N TYR A 129 -9.44 -15.91 -4.93
CA TYR A 129 -10.44 -16.23 -3.93
C TYR A 129 -11.57 -15.19 -3.96
N HIS A 130 -12.70 -15.54 -3.38
CA HIS A 130 -13.94 -14.80 -3.51
C HIS A 130 -14.53 -14.42 -2.14
N VAL A 131 -15.55 -13.56 -2.15
CA VAL A 131 -16.42 -13.32 -1.01
C VAL A 131 -17.64 -14.23 -1.12
N SER A 132 -18.08 -14.77 0.02
CA SER A 132 -19.32 -15.53 0.11
C SER A 132 -20.52 -14.64 -0.22
N LYS A 133 -21.43 -15.13 -1.05
CA LYS A 133 -22.69 -14.46 -1.38
C LYS A 133 -23.56 -14.22 -0.14
N GLU A 134 -23.54 -15.16 0.79
CA GLU A 134 -24.42 -15.11 1.99
C GLU A 134 -23.95 -14.10 3.02
N THR A 135 -22.63 -13.94 3.17
CA THR A 135 -22.05 -13.13 4.24
C THR A 135 -21.41 -11.82 3.76
N GLY A 136 -21.08 -11.71 2.47
CA GLY A 136 -20.28 -10.63 1.92
C GLY A 136 -18.86 -10.58 2.50
N ARG A 137 -18.36 -11.68 3.06
CA ARG A 137 -17.02 -11.82 3.65
C ARG A 137 -16.18 -12.77 2.83
N VAL A 138 -14.86 -12.65 2.94
CA VAL A 138 -13.91 -13.60 2.35
C VAL A 138 -14.27 -15.02 2.82
N ASP A 139 -14.35 -15.95 1.87
CA ASP A 139 -14.56 -17.36 2.16
C ASP A 139 -13.22 -18.02 2.48
N PHE A 140 -12.92 -18.16 3.75
CA PHE A 140 -11.67 -18.79 4.20
C PHE A 140 -11.62 -20.31 3.98
N ASN A 141 -12.73 -21.01 3.70
CA ASN A 141 -12.69 -22.40 3.26
C ASN A 141 -12.11 -22.45 1.84
N GLU A 142 -12.64 -21.62 0.94
CA GLU A 142 -12.10 -21.48 -0.41
C GLU A 142 -10.63 -21.05 -0.40
N VAL A 143 -10.25 -20.05 0.41
CA VAL A 143 -8.86 -19.59 0.52
C VAL A 143 -7.92 -20.74 0.92
N ARG A 144 -8.31 -21.56 1.91
CA ARG A 144 -7.53 -22.73 2.34
C ARG A 144 -7.42 -23.78 1.25
N ASP A 145 -8.54 -24.14 0.62
CA ASP A 145 -8.60 -25.17 -0.42
C ASP A 145 -7.75 -24.78 -1.65
N LEU A 146 -7.89 -23.54 -2.13
CA LEU A 146 -7.07 -23.01 -3.21
C LEU A 146 -5.57 -22.98 -2.84
N ALA A 147 -5.24 -22.53 -1.64
CA ALA A 147 -3.86 -22.48 -1.16
C ALA A 147 -3.23 -23.87 -1.09
N GLN A 148 -3.93 -24.86 -0.53
CA GLN A 148 -3.45 -26.23 -0.42
C GLN A 148 -3.31 -26.91 -1.81
N LYS A 149 -4.27 -26.69 -2.68
CA LYS A 149 -4.31 -27.29 -4.03
C LYS A 149 -3.23 -26.72 -4.95
N HIS A 150 -3.03 -25.42 -4.94
CA HIS A 150 -2.22 -24.72 -5.94
C HIS A 150 -0.87 -24.23 -5.43
N LYS A 151 -0.66 -24.14 -4.10
CA LYS A 151 0.60 -23.74 -3.47
C LYS A 151 1.16 -22.41 -4.03
N PRO A 152 0.39 -21.29 -4.01
CA PRO A 152 0.90 -20.01 -4.46
C PRO A 152 2.13 -19.59 -3.63
N LYS A 153 3.08 -18.88 -4.24
CA LYS A 153 4.25 -18.35 -3.53
C LYS A 153 3.95 -17.10 -2.74
N LEU A 154 2.95 -16.33 -3.18
CA LEU A 154 2.52 -15.10 -2.53
C LEU A 154 0.99 -15.10 -2.43
N ILE A 155 0.48 -14.86 -1.24
CA ILE A 155 -0.93 -14.57 -1.00
C ILE A 155 -1.06 -13.06 -0.78
N ILE A 156 -2.02 -12.42 -1.46
CA ILE A 156 -2.31 -11.00 -1.37
C ILE A 156 -3.65 -10.84 -0.66
N CYS A 157 -3.66 -10.20 0.50
CA CYS A 157 -4.88 -9.82 1.21
C CYS A 157 -5.12 -8.32 1.14
N GLY A 158 -6.39 -7.93 1.12
CA GLY A 158 -6.83 -6.56 0.88
C GLY A 158 -7.56 -6.41 -0.45
N GLY A 159 -8.14 -5.27 -0.67
CA GLY A 159 -8.94 -5.00 -1.86
C GLY A 159 -9.32 -3.54 -1.99
N SER A 160 -9.90 -3.19 -3.15
CA SER A 160 -10.39 -1.84 -3.47
C SER A 160 -11.81 -1.60 -2.97
N ALA A 161 -12.65 -2.62 -2.95
CA ALA A 161 -14.08 -2.51 -2.66
C ALA A 161 -14.54 -3.61 -1.68
N TYR A 162 -13.82 -3.80 -0.59
CA TYR A 162 -14.18 -4.75 0.47
C TYR A 162 -14.54 -3.97 1.75
N PRO A 163 -15.85 -3.79 2.06
CA PRO A 163 -16.31 -2.92 3.15
C PRO A 163 -16.35 -3.62 4.51
N ARG A 164 -15.54 -4.64 4.72
CA ARG A 164 -15.41 -5.39 5.97
C ARG A 164 -14.00 -5.28 6.52
N PHE A 165 -13.80 -5.68 7.77
CA PHE A 165 -12.46 -5.88 8.29
C PHE A 165 -11.79 -7.05 7.58
N VAL A 166 -10.51 -6.87 7.25
CA VAL A 166 -9.68 -7.93 6.69
C VAL A 166 -9.11 -8.75 7.86
N GLU A 167 -9.35 -10.04 7.84
CA GLU A 167 -8.90 -10.98 8.86
C GLU A 167 -7.44 -11.42 8.57
N PHE A 168 -6.48 -10.52 8.79
CA PHE A 168 -5.05 -10.74 8.47
C PHE A 168 -4.46 -11.97 9.15
N GLU A 169 -4.90 -12.28 10.37
CA GLU A 169 -4.44 -13.46 11.11
C GLU A 169 -4.86 -14.77 10.43
N GLU A 170 -6.07 -14.83 9.88
CA GLU A 170 -6.53 -16.03 9.16
C GLU A 170 -5.72 -16.20 7.85
N PHE A 171 -5.45 -15.13 7.12
CA PHE A 171 -4.55 -15.19 5.96
C PHE A 171 -3.14 -15.66 6.35
N ARG A 172 -2.60 -15.21 7.50
CA ARG A 172 -1.28 -15.68 7.98
C ARG A 172 -1.28 -17.19 8.24
N LYS A 173 -2.31 -17.72 8.91
CA LYS A 173 -2.44 -19.17 9.15
C LYS A 173 -2.46 -19.95 7.83
N VAL A 174 -3.17 -19.46 6.83
CA VAL A 174 -3.19 -20.10 5.50
C VAL A 174 -1.81 -20.04 4.84
N ALA A 175 -1.18 -18.89 4.81
CA ALA A 175 0.13 -18.72 4.19
C ALA A 175 1.20 -19.62 4.86
N ASP A 176 1.21 -19.68 6.19
CA ASP A 176 2.11 -20.55 6.97
C ASP A 176 1.90 -22.03 6.63
N SER A 177 0.65 -22.46 6.46
CA SER A 177 0.32 -23.87 6.19
C SER A 177 0.90 -24.39 4.87
N ILE A 178 1.31 -23.50 3.96
CA ILE A 178 1.88 -23.84 2.65
C ILE A 178 3.28 -23.24 2.41
N GLY A 179 3.82 -22.50 3.37
CA GLY A 179 5.10 -21.80 3.24
C GLY A 179 5.09 -20.65 2.24
N ALA A 180 3.94 -20.00 2.03
CA ALA A 180 3.81 -18.83 1.17
C ALA A 180 4.14 -17.54 1.91
N PHE A 181 4.61 -16.52 1.17
CA PHE A 181 4.66 -15.16 1.67
C PHE A 181 3.27 -14.54 1.71
N LEU A 182 3.06 -13.65 2.67
CA LEU A 182 1.80 -12.90 2.82
C LEU A 182 2.05 -11.41 2.63
N MET A 183 1.38 -10.83 1.64
CA MET A 183 1.37 -9.40 1.36
C MET A 183 0.00 -8.82 1.69
N ALA A 184 -0.03 -7.68 2.38
CA ALA A 184 -1.25 -6.88 2.50
C ALA A 184 -1.17 -5.63 1.63
N ASP A 185 -2.17 -5.42 0.77
CA ASP A 185 -2.40 -4.14 0.11
C ASP A 185 -3.53 -3.41 0.84
N ILE A 186 -3.15 -2.40 1.64
CA ILE A 186 -4.09 -1.60 2.44
C ILE A 186 -4.37 -0.22 1.84
N ALA A 187 -4.21 -0.07 0.53
CA ALA A 187 -4.34 1.23 -0.12
C ALA A 187 -5.65 1.97 0.25
N HIS A 188 -6.78 1.28 0.30
CA HIS A 188 -8.05 1.88 0.67
C HIS A 188 -8.19 2.17 2.18
N PRO A 189 -8.01 1.19 3.08
CA PRO A 189 -8.20 1.40 4.52
C PRO A 189 -6.98 2.01 5.24
N SER A 190 -5.91 2.43 4.54
CA SER A 190 -4.65 2.83 5.19
C SER A 190 -4.80 3.91 6.26
N GLY A 191 -5.65 4.91 6.04
CA GLY A 191 -5.94 5.92 7.05
C GLY A 191 -6.65 5.35 8.28
N LEU A 192 -7.57 4.40 8.07
CA LEU A 192 -8.27 3.70 9.15
C LEU A 192 -7.32 2.78 9.93
N VAL A 193 -6.39 2.12 9.24
CA VAL A 193 -5.33 1.30 9.88
C VAL A 193 -4.39 2.18 10.70
N ALA A 194 -3.92 3.29 10.13
CA ALA A 194 -3.00 4.23 10.77
C ALA A 194 -3.58 4.81 12.07
N SER A 195 -4.89 5.05 12.13
CA SER A 195 -5.57 5.58 13.31
C SER A 195 -6.08 4.51 14.29
N GLY A 196 -5.91 3.23 13.98
CA GLY A 196 -6.38 2.12 14.81
C GLY A 196 -7.89 1.86 14.74
N VAL A 197 -8.58 2.40 13.73
CA VAL A 197 -10.02 2.16 13.48
C VAL A 197 -10.25 0.85 12.70
N HIS A 198 -9.24 0.42 11.94
CA HIS A 198 -9.20 -0.87 11.24
C HIS A 198 -8.02 -1.70 11.78
N PRO A 199 -8.13 -3.04 11.85
CA PRO A 199 -7.01 -3.90 12.22
C PRO A 199 -5.75 -3.64 11.38
N SER A 200 -4.58 -3.75 12.02
CA SER A 200 -3.29 -3.56 11.33
C SER A 200 -2.73 -4.89 10.82
N PRO A 201 -2.25 -4.96 9.56
CA PRO A 201 -1.58 -6.14 9.01
C PRO A 201 -0.12 -6.28 9.45
N ILE A 202 0.48 -5.24 10.02
CA ILE A 202 1.95 -5.11 10.20
C ILE A 202 2.57 -6.30 10.93
N LYS A 203 1.89 -6.88 11.91
CA LYS A 203 2.41 -8.02 12.67
C LYS A 203 2.14 -9.39 12.02
N TYR A 204 1.29 -9.43 10.99
CA TYR A 204 0.88 -10.69 10.36
C TYR A 204 1.50 -10.89 8.97
N CYS A 205 1.80 -9.81 8.27
CA CYS A 205 2.22 -9.86 6.88
C CYS A 205 3.73 -9.69 6.75
N ASP A 206 4.33 -10.41 5.80
CA ASP A 206 5.76 -10.28 5.49
C ASP A 206 6.07 -8.90 4.89
N VAL A 207 5.10 -8.36 4.13
CA VAL A 207 5.20 -7.03 3.54
C VAL A 207 3.82 -6.38 3.42
N VAL A 208 3.77 -5.08 3.58
CA VAL A 208 2.54 -4.27 3.47
C VAL A 208 2.78 -3.14 2.48
N THR A 209 1.87 -2.95 1.56
CA THR A 209 1.88 -1.83 0.63
C THR A 209 0.66 -0.95 0.82
N SER A 210 0.78 0.30 0.42
CA SER A 210 -0.34 1.24 0.38
C SER A 210 -0.11 2.35 -0.63
N THR A 211 -1.20 3.04 -0.95
CA THR A 211 -1.16 4.40 -1.50
C THR A 211 -1.18 5.42 -0.38
N THR A 212 -0.82 6.67 -0.69
CA THR A 212 -0.82 7.76 0.29
C THR A 212 -2.00 8.73 0.14
N HIS A 213 -2.77 8.63 -0.95
CA HIS A 213 -3.75 9.64 -1.38
C HIS A 213 -5.23 9.27 -1.17
N LYS A 214 -5.53 8.11 -0.57
CA LYS A 214 -6.90 7.68 -0.29
C LYS A 214 -7.31 8.08 1.13
N THR A 215 -7.73 7.15 1.99
CA THR A 215 -8.08 7.48 3.38
C THR A 215 -6.92 8.07 4.19
N LEU A 216 -5.66 7.82 3.78
CA LEU A 216 -4.49 8.43 4.41
C LEU A 216 -4.34 9.95 4.09
N ARG A 217 -5.07 10.46 3.09
CA ARG A 217 -5.25 11.89 2.82
C ARG A 217 -3.97 12.65 2.45
N GLY A 218 -2.99 11.95 1.87
CA GLY A 218 -1.72 12.53 1.45
C GLY A 218 -1.65 12.81 -0.06
N PRO A 219 -0.45 13.10 -0.58
CA PRO A 219 -0.21 13.26 -2.01
C PRO A 219 -0.36 11.92 -2.73
N ARG A 220 -0.55 11.94 -4.05
CA ARG A 220 -0.52 10.72 -4.85
C ARG A 220 0.86 10.08 -4.79
N GLY A 221 0.90 8.81 -4.40
CA GLY A 221 2.13 8.05 -4.23
C GLY A 221 1.87 6.68 -3.63
N GLY A 222 2.94 5.89 -3.47
CA GLY A 222 2.94 4.58 -2.83
C GLY A 222 3.93 4.50 -1.67
N ILE A 223 3.75 3.49 -0.84
CA ILE A 223 4.64 3.16 0.28
C ILE A 223 4.75 1.64 0.42
N ILE A 224 5.89 1.18 0.93
CA ILE A 224 6.13 -0.22 1.31
C ILE A 224 6.55 -0.23 2.78
N MET A 225 6.07 -1.20 3.54
CA MET A 225 6.32 -1.34 4.98
C MET A 225 6.54 -2.80 5.34
N MET A 226 7.33 -3.06 6.38
CA MET A 226 7.45 -4.36 7.04
C MET A 226 7.41 -4.17 8.55
N GLY A 227 6.69 -5.05 9.24
CA GLY A 227 6.63 -5.06 10.70
C GLY A 227 7.94 -5.53 11.32
N LYS A 228 8.59 -6.50 10.69
CA LYS A 228 9.92 -7.00 11.04
C LYS A 228 10.71 -7.25 9.78
N ASP A 229 11.97 -6.82 9.76
CA ASP A 229 12.89 -7.15 8.68
C ASP A 229 13.55 -8.52 8.93
N PHE A 230 13.92 -9.23 7.86
CA PHE A 230 14.53 -10.56 7.95
C PHE A 230 15.53 -10.82 6.84
N GLU A 231 16.43 -11.77 7.06
CA GLU A 231 17.38 -12.20 6.03
C GLU A 231 16.63 -12.82 4.85
N ASN A 232 17.05 -12.46 3.63
CA ASN A 232 16.39 -13.00 2.45
C ASN A 232 16.59 -14.52 2.34
N PRO A 233 15.50 -15.30 2.10
CA PRO A 233 15.58 -16.76 2.03
C PRO A 233 16.19 -17.28 0.72
N TRP A 234 16.50 -16.38 -0.21
CA TRP A 234 17.10 -16.75 -1.51
C TRP A 234 18.61 -16.76 -1.50
N GLY A 235 19.25 -16.52 -0.35
CA GLY A 235 20.71 -16.54 -0.20
C GLY A 235 21.43 -15.41 -0.94
N LYS A 236 20.72 -14.33 -1.35
CA LYS A 236 21.35 -13.18 -2.02
C LYS A 236 22.31 -12.48 -1.06
N LYS A 237 23.56 -12.31 -1.47
CA LYS A 237 24.63 -11.74 -0.65
C LYS A 237 25.04 -10.34 -1.09
N ALA A 238 25.53 -9.55 -0.15
CA ALA A 238 26.17 -8.27 -0.43
C ALA A 238 27.54 -8.50 -1.08
N PRO A 239 27.84 -7.88 -2.24
CA PRO A 239 29.04 -8.18 -3.02
C PRO A 239 30.36 -7.96 -2.26
N LYS A 240 30.43 -6.93 -1.42
CA LYS A 240 31.65 -6.55 -0.69
C LYS A 240 31.88 -7.36 0.58
N SER A 241 30.84 -7.63 1.36
CA SER A 241 30.96 -8.26 2.70
C SER A 241 30.66 -9.75 2.70
N GLY A 242 30.03 -10.30 1.65
CA GLY A 242 29.56 -11.68 1.61
C GLY A 242 28.36 -11.97 2.55
N ARG A 243 27.91 -10.98 3.32
CA ARG A 243 26.77 -11.09 4.23
C ARG A 243 25.47 -11.34 3.45
N VAL A 244 24.59 -12.17 3.99
CA VAL A 244 23.23 -12.31 3.45
C VAL A 244 22.51 -10.96 3.59
N LYS A 245 21.87 -10.50 2.52
CA LYS A 245 21.09 -9.24 2.53
C LYS A 245 19.80 -9.43 3.28
N MET A 246 19.35 -8.37 3.94
CA MET A 246 18.00 -8.27 4.47
C MET A 246 16.99 -8.11 3.32
N VAL A 247 15.71 -8.48 3.56
CA VAL A 247 14.66 -8.29 2.55
C VAL A 247 14.44 -6.81 2.28
N SER A 248 14.57 -5.95 3.26
CA SER A 248 14.52 -4.48 3.09
C SER A 248 15.52 -3.97 2.04
N GLU A 249 16.75 -4.50 2.03
CA GLU A 249 17.76 -4.12 1.04
C GLU A 249 17.38 -4.55 -0.38
N LEU A 250 16.67 -5.67 -0.51
CA LEU A 250 16.17 -6.13 -1.79
C LEU A 250 14.96 -5.32 -2.26
N LEU A 251 14.07 -4.96 -1.34
CA LEU A 251 12.93 -4.06 -1.63
C LEU A 251 13.42 -2.69 -2.09
N ASP A 252 14.37 -2.10 -1.37
CA ASP A 252 14.99 -0.84 -1.79
C ASP A 252 15.57 -0.93 -3.21
N ALA A 253 16.32 -2.00 -3.50
CA ALA A 253 16.89 -2.22 -4.83
C ALA A 253 15.81 -2.47 -5.90
N SER A 254 14.70 -3.12 -5.55
CA SER A 254 13.58 -3.34 -6.48
C SER A 254 12.80 -2.05 -6.75
N VAL A 255 12.72 -1.13 -5.79
CA VAL A 255 12.16 0.21 -6.03
C VAL A 255 13.12 1.01 -6.91
N MET A 256 14.35 1.25 -6.45
CA MET A 256 15.35 2.01 -7.17
C MET A 256 16.71 1.27 -7.10
N PRO A 257 17.28 0.87 -8.22
CA PRO A 257 16.94 1.22 -9.61
C PRO A 257 15.98 0.24 -10.33
N GLY A 258 15.35 -0.71 -9.63
CA GLY A 258 14.60 -1.79 -10.25
C GLY A 258 13.38 -1.34 -11.07
N VAL A 259 12.49 -0.58 -10.46
CA VAL A 259 11.23 -0.10 -11.09
C VAL A 259 11.28 1.38 -11.43
N GLN A 260 12.07 2.16 -10.69
CA GLN A 260 12.12 3.62 -10.78
C GLN A 260 13.56 4.11 -10.91
N GLY A 261 13.72 5.34 -11.47
CA GLY A 261 14.92 6.14 -11.39
C GLY A 261 14.83 7.16 -10.25
N GLY A 262 15.00 8.47 -10.57
CA GLY A 262 14.99 9.54 -9.58
C GLY A 262 13.68 9.62 -8.79
N PRO A 263 13.76 9.70 -7.46
CA PRO A 263 12.58 9.84 -6.61
C PRO A 263 11.94 11.23 -6.78
N LEU A 264 10.63 11.31 -6.58
CA LEU A 264 9.87 12.57 -6.62
C LEU A 264 9.99 13.26 -5.25
N MET A 265 11.06 14.04 -5.06
CA MET A 265 11.37 14.61 -3.73
C MET A 265 10.30 15.57 -3.19
N HIS A 266 9.62 16.32 -4.07
CA HIS A 266 8.46 17.14 -3.71
C HIS A 266 7.29 16.31 -3.18
N VAL A 267 7.05 15.13 -3.78
CA VAL A 267 6.02 14.19 -3.30
C VAL A 267 6.43 13.54 -1.98
N ILE A 268 7.70 13.19 -1.82
CA ILE A 268 8.21 12.61 -0.57
C ILE A 268 8.10 13.63 0.59
N ALA A 269 8.45 14.88 0.35
CA ALA A 269 8.25 15.96 1.31
C ALA A 269 6.76 16.15 1.66
N ALA A 270 5.89 16.10 0.66
CA ALA A 270 4.44 16.13 0.88
C ALA A 270 3.92 14.90 1.66
N LYS A 271 4.50 13.71 1.45
CA LYS A 271 4.23 12.52 2.30
C LYS A 271 4.64 12.79 3.76
N ALA A 272 5.80 13.43 3.99
CA ALA A 272 6.23 13.79 5.35
C ALA A 272 5.22 14.72 6.04
N VAL A 273 4.67 15.71 5.33
CA VAL A 273 3.61 16.60 5.85
C VAL A 273 2.36 15.78 6.19
N ALA A 274 1.85 15.00 5.23
CA ALA A 274 0.64 14.20 5.41
C ALA A 274 0.74 13.19 6.57
N PHE A 275 1.89 12.52 6.72
CA PHE A 275 2.11 11.60 7.85
C PHE A 275 2.18 12.35 9.17
N GLY A 276 2.73 13.57 9.18
CA GLY A 276 2.70 14.45 10.35
C GLY A 276 1.28 14.86 10.74
N GLU A 277 0.40 15.13 9.77
CA GLU A 277 -1.01 15.38 10.01
C GLU A 277 -1.74 14.12 10.52
N ALA A 278 -1.42 12.95 9.95
CA ALA A 278 -2.03 11.69 10.34
C ALA A 278 -1.65 11.22 11.77
N LEU A 279 -0.53 11.71 12.31
CA LEU A 279 -0.13 11.46 13.69
C LEU A 279 -0.90 12.30 14.72
N LYS A 280 -1.69 13.31 14.29
CA LYS A 280 -2.45 14.17 15.19
C LYS A 280 -3.79 13.54 15.61
N PRO A 281 -4.30 13.86 16.82
CA PRO A 281 -5.60 13.33 17.29
C PRO A 281 -6.78 13.64 16.37
N GLU A 282 -6.72 14.77 15.63
CA GLU A 282 -7.72 15.19 14.67
C GLU A 282 -7.91 14.16 13.55
N PHE A 283 -6.84 13.51 13.13
CA PHE A 283 -6.89 12.49 12.08
C PHE A 283 -7.69 11.25 12.53
N ARG A 284 -7.57 10.87 13.80
CA ARG A 284 -8.39 9.78 14.34
C ARG A 284 -9.88 10.13 14.32
N ARG A 285 -10.24 11.34 14.74
CA ARG A 285 -11.64 11.82 14.66
C ARG A 285 -12.18 11.81 13.23
N TYR A 286 -11.34 12.20 12.28
CA TYR A 286 -11.66 12.13 10.85
C TYR A 286 -11.96 10.70 10.39
N THR A 287 -11.12 9.73 10.74
CA THR A 287 -11.31 8.33 10.33
C THR A 287 -12.48 7.65 11.03
N GLU A 288 -12.76 7.97 12.28
CA GLU A 288 -13.97 7.54 13.00
C GLU A 288 -15.23 8.07 12.29
N LYS A 289 -15.20 9.33 11.83
CA LYS A 289 -16.31 9.93 11.07
C LYS A 289 -16.53 9.27 9.71
N ILE A 290 -15.49 8.81 9.02
CA ILE A 290 -15.61 8.01 7.79
C ILE A 290 -16.46 6.77 8.05
N VAL A 291 -16.16 6.03 9.11
CA VAL A 291 -16.88 4.78 9.46
C VAL A 291 -18.34 5.08 9.87
N GLU A 292 -18.55 6.14 10.64
CA GLU A 292 -19.90 6.58 11.03
C GLU A 292 -20.73 6.93 9.79
N ASN A 293 -20.19 7.76 8.89
CA ASN A 293 -20.88 8.16 7.67
C ASN A 293 -21.19 6.96 6.76
N ALA A 294 -20.26 6.02 6.60
CA ALA A 294 -20.48 4.80 5.82
C ALA A 294 -21.62 3.95 6.42
N LYS A 295 -21.70 3.83 7.75
CA LYS A 295 -22.79 3.12 8.42
C LYS A 295 -24.14 3.81 8.23
N ILE A 296 -24.18 5.14 8.28
CA ILE A 296 -25.41 5.91 8.04
C ILE A 296 -25.86 5.72 6.59
N MET A 297 -24.93 5.87 5.64
CA MET A 297 -25.21 5.71 4.21
C MET A 297 -25.76 4.31 3.90
N GLY A 298 -25.12 3.25 4.43
CA GLY A 298 -25.60 1.88 4.26
C GLY A 298 -27.02 1.68 4.84
N LYS A 299 -27.33 2.25 6.01
CA LYS A 299 -28.68 2.20 6.57
C LYS A 299 -29.72 2.90 5.69
N GLU A 300 -29.38 4.04 5.10
CA GLU A 300 -30.28 4.77 4.22
C GLU A 300 -30.51 4.00 2.91
N PHE A 301 -29.48 3.37 2.33
CA PHE A 301 -29.65 2.51 1.14
C PHE A 301 -30.59 1.34 1.42
N LEU A 302 -30.44 0.67 2.56
CA LEU A 302 -31.35 -0.42 2.95
C LEU A 302 -32.82 0.05 3.08
N LYS A 303 -33.07 1.27 3.60
CA LYS A 303 -34.41 1.86 3.65
C LYS A 303 -35.01 2.13 2.27
N LEU A 304 -34.14 2.35 1.27
CA LEU A 304 -34.53 2.58 -0.12
C LEU A 304 -34.57 1.28 -0.94
N ASN A 305 -34.52 0.11 -0.28
CA ASN A 305 -34.50 -1.22 -0.89
C ASN A 305 -33.35 -1.47 -1.86
N TYR A 306 -32.17 -0.89 -1.58
CA TYR A 306 -30.92 -1.32 -2.20
C TYR A 306 -30.28 -2.42 -1.34
N ASP A 307 -29.77 -3.46 -1.99
CA ASP A 307 -29.06 -4.58 -1.35
C ASP A 307 -27.58 -4.25 -1.05
#